data_1b31584aa75c1097b10aec7fe99b3897
#
_entry.id   1b31584aa75c1097b10aec7fe99b3897
#
_cell.length_a   1.000
_cell.length_b   1.000
_cell.length_c   1.000
_cell.angle_alpha   90.00
_cell.angle_beta   90.00
_cell.angle_gamma   90.00
#
_symmetry.space_group_name_H-M   'P 1'
#
loop_
_entity.id
_entity.type
_entity.pdbx_description
1 polymer ?
#
loop_
_entity_poly.entity_id
_entity_poly.type
_entity_poly.pdbx_seq_one_letter_code
_entity_poly.pdbx_strand_id
1 'polypeptide(L)'
;MRKQIRLMAGIAFATAAMMAVSACSGSGSESSSDADTLTVYNAQHESLTQEWADAFTAETGIEVELRNGSDTELGNQLVAEGDQSPADVFLTENSPAMTLVENAGLFSGVNQDVLDQVPSQYRPSSGAWTGIAARSTVFAYNKDQLPQDQLPKSLLDLQDPAWKDRWAASPSGADFQAIVSALLELRGEDATRQWLAGMKENVRTYKGNNTVMKAVNAGEIPGGVIYHYYWFGDQAKTGENSNNVALHYFRNQDPGAFVSVSGGGVLKSSSNQDAAQQFLKFVTGKSGQEVLQTGTSFEYTVASDVPANRELVPLADLQAPPVDPAKLNSPQVTELMTEAGLL
;
A
#
# COMPACT_ATOMS: atom_id res chain seq x y z
N MET A 1 18.83 -55.49 37.49
CA MET A 1 18.40 -56.84 37.02
C MET A 1 18.17 -56.73 35.54
N ARG A 2 19.11 -57.14 34.70
CA ARG A 2 19.15 -58.43 33.98
C ARG A 2 17.93 -58.53 33.05
N LYS A 3 17.99 -58.69 31.73
CA LYS A 3 18.93 -59.35 30.78
C LYS A 3 18.49 -58.89 29.40
N GLN A 4 19.28 -58.46 28.42
CA GLN A 4 20.02 -59.26 27.44
C GLN A 4 19.16 -60.40 26.82
N ILE A 5 19.08 -60.58 25.52
CA ILE A 5 20.09 -61.18 24.63
C ILE A 5 19.45 -61.29 23.21
N ARG A 6 20.10 -60.84 22.12
CA ARG A 6 20.65 -61.57 20.97
C ARG A 6 19.63 -62.28 20.04
N LEU A 7 19.84 -62.44 18.79
CA LEU A 7 20.83 -62.32 17.75
C LEU A 7 20.36 -63.15 16.52
N MET A 8 20.90 -62.86 15.36
CA MET A 8 21.10 -63.65 14.13
C MET A 8 20.01 -63.64 13.07
N ALA A 9 20.20 -63.19 11.86
CA ALA A 9 21.20 -63.47 10.79
C ALA A 9 20.76 -64.58 9.84
N GLY A 10 20.83 -64.32 8.55
CA GLY A 10 20.74 -65.26 7.41
C GLY A 10 20.26 -64.55 6.16
N ILE A 11 21.01 -64.05 5.25
CA ILE A 11 21.85 -64.50 4.12
C ILE A 11 21.15 -65.57 3.24
N ALA A 12 20.87 -65.18 2.00
CA ALA A 12 21.29 -65.82 0.72
C ALA A 12 20.37 -65.39 -0.44
N PHE A 13 20.87 -64.69 -1.44
CA PHE A 13 21.40 -65.15 -2.75
C PHE A 13 20.34 -65.81 -3.64
N ALA A 14 20.05 -65.22 -4.79
CA ALA A 14 20.46 -65.61 -6.14
C ALA A 14 19.57 -64.94 -7.19
N THR A 15 20.09 -64.07 -7.98
CA THR A 15 20.51 -64.14 -9.43
C THR A 15 19.47 -64.60 -10.45
N ALA A 16 19.46 -63.83 -11.49
CA ALA A 16 19.30 -64.06 -12.93
C ALA A 16 18.04 -63.37 -13.48
N ALA A 17 18.15 -62.38 -14.25
CA ALA A 17 18.71 -62.10 -15.59
C ALA A 17 17.66 -62.26 -16.71
N MET A 18 17.64 -61.23 -17.54
CA MET A 18 17.37 -61.16 -18.98
C MET A 18 15.98 -60.79 -19.50
N MET A 19 16.03 -59.62 -20.07
CA MET A 19 15.69 -59.20 -21.47
C MET A 19 14.24 -59.31 -21.95
N ALA A 20 13.76 -58.17 -22.40
CA ALA A 20 13.49 -57.77 -23.77
C ALA A 20 12.75 -56.46 -23.81
N VAL A 21 13.28 -55.43 -24.33
CA VAL A 21 13.17 -54.84 -25.68
C VAL A 21 11.74 -54.40 -26.06
N SER A 22 11.65 -53.10 -26.25
CA SER A 22 10.90 -52.32 -27.24
C SER A 22 9.43 -52.14 -27.08
N ALA A 23 9.04 -50.90 -26.83
CA ALA A 23 8.28 -50.18 -27.85
C ALA A 23 8.34 -48.68 -27.52
N CYS A 24 8.89 -47.92 -28.41
CA CYS A 24 8.67 -46.49 -28.50
C CYS A 24 7.18 -46.22 -28.68
N SER A 25 6.61 -45.60 -27.73
CA SER A 25 5.51 -44.69 -27.97
C SER A 25 5.89 -43.39 -27.26
N GLY A 26 6.14 -42.42 -28.07
CA GLY A 26 6.36 -41.04 -27.59
C GLY A 26 5.09 -40.58 -26.92
N SER A 27 5.06 -40.68 -25.61
CA SER A 27 4.32 -39.77 -24.78
C SER A 27 5.16 -38.54 -24.67
N GLY A 28 4.80 -37.52 -25.42
CA GLY A 28 5.24 -36.19 -25.09
C GLY A 28 4.93 -35.99 -23.61
N SER A 29 5.93 -35.96 -22.78
CA SER A 29 5.88 -35.27 -21.53
C SER A 29 5.58 -33.83 -21.94
N GLU A 30 4.30 -33.45 -21.93
CA GLU A 30 3.99 -32.08 -21.59
C GLU A 30 4.71 -31.88 -20.26
N SER A 31 5.88 -31.24 -20.31
CA SER A 31 6.37 -30.52 -19.16
C SER A 31 5.22 -29.60 -18.82
N SER A 32 4.47 -29.93 -17.78
CA SER A 32 3.79 -28.89 -17.02
C SER A 32 4.92 -27.88 -16.76
N SER A 33 4.94 -26.77 -17.51
CA SER A 33 5.61 -25.58 -17.06
C SER A 33 5.09 -25.42 -15.63
N ASP A 34 6.00 -25.49 -14.64
CA ASP A 34 5.69 -24.91 -13.35
C ASP A 34 5.19 -23.51 -13.71
N ALA A 35 3.90 -23.29 -13.55
CA ALA A 35 3.32 -22.00 -13.82
C ALA A 35 4.08 -21.07 -12.89
N ASP A 36 4.78 -20.08 -13.47
CA ASP A 36 5.63 -19.17 -12.72
C ASP A 36 4.76 -18.51 -11.64
N THR A 37 4.96 -18.89 -10.39
CA THR A 37 4.27 -18.29 -9.27
C THR A 37 4.97 -16.98 -8.95
N LEU A 38 4.21 -15.88 -8.99
CA LEU A 38 4.70 -14.56 -8.58
C LEU A 38 4.65 -14.41 -7.07
N THR A 39 5.77 -14.06 -6.46
CA THR A 39 5.83 -13.65 -5.04
C THR A 39 5.69 -12.14 -4.95
N VAL A 40 4.56 -11.69 -4.40
CA VAL A 40 4.25 -10.28 -4.22
C VAL A 40 4.40 -9.90 -2.74
N TYR A 41 5.35 -9.01 -2.45
CA TYR A 41 5.42 -8.35 -1.15
C TYR A 41 4.35 -7.26 -1.14
N ASN A 42 3.32 -7.49 -0.35
CA ASN A 42 2.11 -6.69 -0.37
C ASN A 42 1.94 -5.86 0.90
N ALA A 43 2.12 -4.56 0.78
CA ALA A 43 1.75 -3.60 1.80
C ALA A 43 0.46 -2.82 1.45
N GLN A 44 -0.18 -3.12 0.31
CA GLN A 44 -1.51 -2.62 -0.03
C GLN A 44 -2.57 -3.46 0.72
N HIS A 45 -3.82 -3.01 0.77
CA HIS A 45 -4.92 -3.71 1.43
C HIS A 45 -5.05 -5.15 0.94
N GLU A 46 -4.98 -6.10 1.88
CA GLU A 46 -4.98 -7.53 1.55
C GLU A 46 -6.15 -7.95 0.67
N SER A 47 -7.36 -7.48 0.99
CA SER A 47 -8.56 -7.83 0.23
C SER A 47 -8.52 -7.31 -1.21
N LEU A 48 -8.05 -6.07 -1.42
CA LEU A 48 -7.91 -5.49 -2.76
C LEU A 48 -6.86 -6.25 -3.58
N THR A 49 -5.70 -6.53 -2.97
CA THR A 49 -4.64 -7.24 -3.68
C THR A 49 -5.01 -8.68 -3.97
N GLN A 50 -5.79 -9.33 -3.09
CA GLN A 50 -6.31 -10.67 -3.35
C GLN A 50 -7.28 -10.65 -4.54
N GLU A 51 -8.17 -9.65 -4.65
CA GLU A 51 -9.06 -9.50 -5.81
C GLU A 51 -8.26 -9.30 -7.11
N TRP A 52 -7.16 -8.52 -7.09
CA TRP A 52 -6.27 -8.39 -8.24
C TRP A 52 -5.56 -9.71 -8.57
N ALA A 53 -5.04 -10.43 -7.56
CA ALA A 53 -4.35 -11.69 -7.74
C ALA A 53 -5.28 -12.76 -8.36
N ASP A 54 -6.48 -12.91 -7.81
CA ASP A 54 -7.48 -13.87 -8.29
C ASP A 54 -7.90 -13.56 -9.73
N ALA A 55 -8.15 -12.29 -10.05
CA ALA A 55 -8.55 -11.87 -11.38
C ALA A 55 -7.40 -12.02 -12.40
N PHE A 56 -6.17 -11.70 -12.01
CA PHE A 56 -4.97 -11.90 -12.83
C PHE A 56 -4.73 -13.38 -13.12
N THR A 57 -4.80 -14.24 -12.09
CA THR A 57 -4.65 -15.69 -12.25
C THR A 57 -5.73 -16.26 -13.17
N ALA A 58 -6.99 -15.80 -13.02
CA ALA A 58 -8.07 -16.22 -13.89
C ALA A 58 -7.86 -15.83 -15.37
N GLU A 59 -7.23 -14.67 -15.63
CA GLU A 59 -6.97 -14.17 -16.99
C GLU A 59 -5.74 -14.82 -17.62
N THR A 60 -4.69 -15.08 -16.85
CA THR A 60 -3.36 -15.45 -17.37
C THR A 60 -2.94 -16.87 -17.07
N GLY A 61 -3.49 -17.49 -16.03
CA GLY A 61 -3.04 -18.76 -15.48
C GLY A 61 -1.80 -18.67 -14.59
N ILE A 62 -1.23 -17.45 -14.38
CA ILE A 62 -0.08 -17.23 -13.51
C ILE A 62 -0.58 -17.10 -12.07
N GLU A 63 -0.07 -17.94 -11.17
CA GLU A 63 -0.41 -17.89 -9.76
C GLU A 63 0.30 -16.73 -9.06
N VAL A 64 -0.36 -16.13 -8.06
CA VAL A 64 0.19 -15.02 -7.25
C VAL A 64 0.16 -15.39 -5.78
N GLU A 65 1.33 -15.41 -5.15
CA GLU A 65 1.49 -15.61 -3.72
C GLU A 65 1.73 -14.27 -3.01
N LEU A 66 0.85 -13.90 -2.08
CA LEU A 66 0.93 -12.64 -1.36
C LEU A 66 1.64 -12.83 -0.01
N ARG A 67 2.69 -12.04 0.21
CA ARG A 67 3.29 -11.85 1.52
C ARG A 67 2.88 -10.49 2.06
N ASN A 68 1.90 -10.49 2.96
CA ASN A 68 1.32 -9.28 3.52
C ASN A 68 2.17 -8.70 4.66
N GLY A 69 2.26 -7.37 4.72
CA GLY A 69 2.96 -6.61 5.75
C GLY A 69 2.65 -5.11 5.64
N SER A 70 3.31 -4.28 6.41
CA SER A 70 3.18 -2.83 6.30
C SER A 70 4.22 -2.22 5.35
N ASP A 71 3.95 -1.00 4.83
CA ASP A 71 4.89 -0.23 3.99
C ASP A 71 6.29 -0.17 4.61
N THR A 72 6.36 0.18 5.90
CA THR A 72 7.62 0.32 6.62
C THR A 72 8.34 -1.02 6.80
N GLU A 73 7.60 -2.06 7.16
CA GLU A 73 8.16 -3.40 7.39
C GLU A 73 8.74 -3.97 6.09
N LEU A 74 7.91 -4.08 5.04
CA LEU A 74 8.32 -4.71 3.79
C LEU A 74 9.34 -3.87 3.03
N GLY A 75 9.23 -2.53 3.05
CA GLY A 75 10.23 -1.66 2.44
C GLY A 75 11.62 -1.82 3.07
N ASN A 76 11.70 -1.82 4.42
CA ASN A 76 12.96 -2.06 5.12
C ASN A 76 13.48 -3.49 4.93
N GLN A 77 12.58 -4.48 4.86
CA GLN A 77 12.95 -5.86 4.59
C GLN A 77 13.58 -5.98 3.21
N LEU A 78 12.98 -5.40 2.16
CA LEU A 78 13.54 -5.41 0.81
C LEU A 78 14.93 -4.77 0.77
N VAL A 79 15.14 -3.64 1.47
CA VAL A 79 16.46 -3.00 1.57
C VAL A 79 17.48 -3.92 2.26
N ALA A 80 17.07 -4.66 3.30
CA ALA A 80 17.94 -5.59 4.00
C ALA A 80 18.24 -6.86 3.17
N GLU A 81 17.28 -7.37 2.40
CA GLU A 81 17.43 -8.53 1.52
C GLU A 81 18.27 -8.20 0.27
N GLY A 82 18.17 -6.96 -0.22
CA GLY A 82 18.89 -6.52 -1.41
C GLY A 82 18.62 -7.41 -2.62
N ASP A 83 19.69 -7.76 -3.35
CA ASP A 83 19.63 -8.62 -4.53
C ASP A 83 19.27 -10.10 -4.23
N GLN A 84 19.09 -10.45 -2.96
CA GLN A 84 18.69 -11.79 -2.51
C GLN A 84 17.21 -11.87 -2.16
N SER A 85 16.45 -10.80 -2.36
CA SER A 85 15.02 -10.82 -2.09
C SER A 85 14.31 -11.86 -2.97
N PRO A 86 13.44 -12.69 -2.39
CA PRO A 86 12.61 -13.62 -3.17
C PRO A 86 11.38 -12.95 -3.82
N ALA A 87 11.16 -11.66 -3.56
CA ALA A 87 10.02 -10.95 -4.10
C ALA A 87 10.20 -10.63 -5.59
N ASP A 88 9.15 -10.83 -6.36
CA ASP A 88 9.06 -10.41 -7.76
C ASP A 88 8.50 -8.99 -7.88
N VAL A 89 7.47 -8.69 -7.08
CA VAL A 89 6.76 -7.41 -7.10
C VAL A 89 6.64 -6.86 -5.67
N PHE A 90 6.74 -5.55 -5.54
CA PHE A 90 6.41 -4.83 -4.32
C PHE A 90 5.23 -3.89 -4.57
N LEU A 91 4.19 -4.05 -3.76
CA LEU A 91 3.02 -3.17 -3.74
C LEU A 91 2.93 -2.45 -2.40
N THR A 92 2.58 -1.16 -2.44
CA THR A 92 2.49 -0.32 -1.23
C THR A 92 1.14 0.40 -1.13
N GLU A 93 0.77 0.76 0.08
CA GLU A 93 -0.29 1.75 0.30
C GLU A 93 0.19 3.17 -0.02
N ASN A 94 1.46 3.50 0.28
CA ASN A 94 1.97 4.85 0.20
C ASN A 94 3.34 4.91 -0.49
N SER A 95 3.58 5.97 -1.25
CA SER A 95 4.79 6.17 -2.06
C SER A 95 6.11 6.25 -1.27
N PRO A 96 6.19 6.73 0.00
CA PRO A 96 7.47 6.82 0.69
C PRO A 96 8.25 5.51 0.78
N ALA A 97 7.58 4.36 0.88
CA ALA A 97 8.24 3.05 0.87
C ALA A 97 8.76 2.68 -0.54
N MET A 98 8.05 3.09 -1.60
CA MET A 98 8.55 2.92 -2.97
C MET A 98 9.83 3.73 -3.18
N THR A 99 9.86 4.99 -2.73
CA THR A 99 11.04 5.85 -2.81
C THR A 99 12.22 5.27 -2.02
N LEU A 100 11.98 4.67 -0.86
CA LEU A 100 13.02 3.99 -0.08
C LEU A 100 13.68 2.86 -0.90
N VAL A 101 12.87 1.98 -1.51
CA VAL A 101 13.34 0.84 -2.30
C VAL A 101 13.99 1.29 -3.63
N GLU A 102 13.46 2.35 -4.26
CA GLU A 102 14.06 3.00 -5.44
C GLU A 102 15.45 3.56 -5.14
N ASN A 103 15.61 4.30 -4.04
CA ASN A 103 16.88 4.88 -3.61
C ASN A 103 17.93 3.81 -3.28
N ALA A 104 17.51 2.63 -2.84
CA ALA A 104 18.37 1.46 -2.68
C ALA A 104 18.73 0.79 -4.02
N GLY A 105 18.13 1.23 -5.14
CA GLY A 105 18.43 0.73 -6.47
C GLY A 105 17.87 -0.65 -6.76
N LEU A 106 16.81 -1.09 -6.06
CA LEU A 106 16.30 -2.46 -6.10
C LEU A 106 15.22 -2.71 -7.16
N PHE A 107 14.66 -1.68 -7.80
CA PHE A 107 13.69 -1.86 -8.89
C PHE A 107 14.39 -2.05 -10.24
N SER A 108 13.86 -2.96 -11.08
CA SER A 108 14.31 -3.18 -12.46
C SER A 108 13.84 -2.09 -13.43
N GLY A 109 12.85 -1.30 -13.02
CA GLY A 109 12.11 -0.38 -13.88
C GLY A 109 10.82 -1.01 -14.40
N VAL A 110 9.88 -0.16 -14.76
CA VAL A 110 8.56 -0.55 -15.27
C VAL A 110 8.54 -0.38 -16.79
N ASN A 111 7.96 -1.35 -17.50
CA ASN A 111 7.83 -1.29 -18.95
C ASN A 111 7.03 -0.07 -19.42
N GLN A 112 7.41 0.48 -20.58
CA GLN A 112 6.81 1.72 -21.10
C GLN A 112 5.30 1.59 -21.32
N ASP A 113 4.84 0.44 -21.79
CA ASP A 113 3.42 0.18 -22.02
C ASP A 113 2.58 0.11 -20.73
N VAL A 114 3.20 -0.21 -19.59
CA VAL A 114 2.60 -0.10 -18.24
C VAL A 114 2.58 1.37 -17.81
N LEU A 115 3.71 2.07 -17.95
CA LEU A 115 3.82 3.50 -17.61
C LEU A 115 2.82 4.36 -18.37
N ASP A 116 2.53 4.02 -19.63
CA ASP A 116 1.61 4.80 -20.49
C ASP A 116 0.14 4.68 -20.04
N GLN A 117 -0.20 3.68 -19.21
CA GLN A 117 -1.53 3.54 -18.63
C GLN A 117 -1.81 4.54 -17.49
N VAL A 118 -0.75 5.07 -16.85
CA VAL A 118 -0.85 5.90 -15.65
C VAL A 118 -0.34 7.32 -15.94
N PRO A 119 -1.12 8.37 -15.69
CA PRO A 119 -0.68 9.74 -15.83
C PRO A 119 0.59 10.05 -15.05
N SER A 120 1.47 10.90 -15.61
CA SER A 120 2.78 11.20 -15.05
C SER A 120 2.76 11.75 -13.63
N GLN A 121 1.66 12.37 -13.21
CA GLN A 121 1.49 12.89 -11.85
C GLN A 121 1.35 11.81 -10.76
N TYR A 122 1.08 10.56 -11.16
CA TYR A 122 0.93 9.42 -10.24
C TYR A 122 2.10 8.44 -10.32
N ARG A 123 3.22 8.82 -10.91
CA ARG A 123 4.41 7.97 -11.01
C ARG A 123 5.69 8.78 -10.99
N PRO A 124 6.83 8.21 -10.54
CA PRO A 124 8.10 8.91 -10.60
C PRO A 124 8.56 9.11 -12.06
N SER A 125 9.29 10.18 -12.30
CA SER A 125 9.88 10.44 -13.61
C SER A 125 10.96 9.43 -14.01
N SER A 126 11.52 8.70 -13.04
CA SER A 126 12.50 7.63 -13.25
C SER A 126 11.92 6.41 -13.97
N GLY A 127 10.61 6.17 -13.86
CA GLY A 127 9.97 4.94 -14.32
C GLY A 127 10.38 3.68 -13.51
N ALA A 128 10.98 3.85 -12.33
CA ALA A 128 11.38 2.74 -11.47
C ALA A 128 10.17 1.96 -10.93
N TRP A 129 9.07 2.64 -10.68
CA TRP A 129 7.79 2.10 -10.24
C TRP A 129 6.62 2.93 -10.81
N THR A 130 5.39 2.52 -10.57
CA THR A 130 4.19 3.23 -11.05
C THR A 130 3.11 3.31 -9.97
N GLY A 131 2.21 4.28 -10.09
CA GLY A 131 1.00 4.33 -9.28
C GLY A 131 0.03 3.20 -9.65
N ILE A 132 -0.65 2.66 -8.63
CA ILE A 132 -1.65 1.60 -8.81
C ILE A 132 -3.02 2.00 -8.28
N ALA A 133 -3.06 2.90 -7.30
CA ALA A 133 -4.27 3.48 -6.72
C ALA A 133 -3.93 4.82 -6.08
N ALA A 134 -4.95 5.61 -5.69
CA ALA A 134 -4.73 6.84 -4.97
C ALA A 134 -5.75 7.03 -3.83
N ARG A 135 -5.42 7.87 -2.87
CA ARG A 135 -6.26 8.16 -1.70
C ARG A 135 -6.16 9.61 -1.27
N SER A 136 -7.27 10.18 -0.84
CA SER A 136 -7.35 11.57 -0.42
C SER A 136 -7.27 11.70 1.09
N THR A 137 -6.43 12.61 1.56
CA THR A 137 -6.44 13.07 2.95
C THR A 137 -7.75 13.80 3.23
N VAL A 138 -8.31 13.57 4.41
CA VAL A 138 -9.52 14.25 4.88
C VAL A 138 -9.40 14.57 6.37
N PHE A 139 -10.17 15.56 6.80
CA PHE A 139 -10.46 15.77 8.21
C PHE A 139 -11.84 15.16 8.50
N ALA A 140 -11.84 13.98 9.15
CA ALA A 140 -13.05 13.34 9.63
C ALA A 140 -13.53 14.08 10.89
N TYR A 141 -14.79 14.48 10.95
CA TYR A 141 -15.31 15.25 12.09
C TYR A 141 -16.66 14.74 12.58
N ASN A 142 -16.90 14.86 13.89
CA ASN A 142 -18.19 14.56 14.49
C ASN A 142 -19.18 15.69 14.19
N LYS A 143 -20.28 15.36 13.52
CA LYS A 143 -21.28 16.33 13.05
C LYS A 143 -21.97 17.10 14.17
N ASP A 144 -22.06 16.50 15.37
CA ASP A 144 -22.74 17.09 16.52
C ASP A 144 -21.82 17.99 17.35
N GLN A 145 -20.48 17.78 17.26
CA GLN A 145 -19.47 18.49 18.06
C GLN A 145 -18.78 19.62 17.30
N LEU A 146 -18.66 19.49 15.98
CA LEU A 146 -17.90 20.44 15.17
C LEU A 146 -18.73 20.93 13.98
N PRO A 147 -19.35 22.13 14.09
CA PRO A 147 -20.09 22.72 13.00
C PRO A 147 -19.18 23.11 11.83
N GLN A 148 -19.74 23.15 10.62
CA GLN A 148 -18.98 23.34 9.37
C GLN A 148 -18.18 24.65 9.32
N ASP A 149 -18.66 25.72 9.94
CA ASP A 149 -17.99 27.02 10.00
C ASP A 149 -16.78 27.04 10.94
N GLN A 150 -16.61 26.00 11.77
CA GLN A 150 -15.48 25.81 12.67
C GLN A 150 -14.47 24.76 12.18
N LEU A 151 -14.68 24.17 11.01
CA LEU A 151 -13.73 23.22 10.43
C LEU A 151 -12.39 23.88 10.09
N PRO A 152 -11.27 23.15 10.16
CA PRO A 152 -9.97 23.68 9.78
C PRO A 152 -9.97 24.01 8.28
N LYS A 153 -9.45 25.18 7.90
CA LYS A 153 -9.33 25.58 6.50
C LYS A 153 -8.08 25.03 5.85
N SER A 154 -7.08 24.75 6.67
CA SER A 154 -5.78 24.19 6.29
C SER A 154 -5.36 23.12 7.28
N LEU A 155 -4.57 22.13 6.79
CA LEU A 155 -3.84 21.21 7.67
C LEU A 155 -2.95 21.97 8.65
N LEU A 156 -2.44 23.13 8.23
CA LEU A 156 -1.55 23.96 9.04
C LEU A 156 -2.28 24.60 10.24
N ASP A 157 -3.59 24.77 10.18
CA ASP A 157 -4.36 25.32 11.31
C ASP A 157 -4.28 24.43 12.55
N LEU A 158 -4.06 23.10 12.35
CA LEU A 158 -4.05 22.11 13.43
C LEU A 158 -2.88 22.27 14.42
N GLN A 159 -1.86 23.06 14.07
CA GLN A 159 -0.80 23.44 14.98
C GLN A 159 -1.21 24.59 15.95
N ASP A 160 -2.28 25.33 15.65
CA ASP A 160 -2.74 26.43 16.48
C ASP A 160 -3.28 25.91 17.82
N PRO A 161 -2.98 26.57 18.97
CA PRO A 161 -3.50 26.20 20.29
C PRO A 161 -5.04 26.11 20.37
N ALA A 162 -5.77 26.77 19.48
CA ALA A 162 -7.23 26.64 19.38
C ALA A 162 -7.67 25.19 19.03
N TRP A 163 -6.78 24.36 18.50
CA TRP A 163 -7.02 22.96 18.17
C TRP A 163 -6.56 21.97 19.25
N LYS A 164 -6.10 22.46 20.40
CA LYS A 164 -5.67 21.59 21.50
C LYS A 164 -6.81 20.66 21.93
N ASP A 165 -6.51 19.34 21.95
CA ASP A 165 -7.46 18.27 22.29
C ASP A 165 -8.74 18.24 21.42
N ARG A 166 -8.69 18.83 20.22
CA ARG A 166 -9.83 18.87 19.30
C ARG A 166 -9.64 18.03 18.04
N TRP A 167 -8.49 17.40 17.88
CA TRP A 167 -8.23 16.52 16.75
C TRP A 167 -7.32 15.36 17.11
N ALA A 168 -7.37 14.32 16.28
CA ALA A 168 -6.63 13.08 16.44
C ALA A 168 -5.88 12.69 15.18
N ALA A 169 -4.85 11.87 15.34
CA ALA A 169 -4.10 11.23 14.27
C ALA A 169 -3.50 9.90 14.71
N SER A 170 -2.96 9.16 13.73
CA SER A 170 -2.17 7.94 13.96
C SER A 170 -0.72 8.14 13.49
N PRO A 171 0.15 8.79 14.28
CA PRO A 171 1.49 9.17 13.84
C PRO A 171 2.38 7.98 13.42
N SER A 172 2.24 6.84 14.07
CA SER A 172 3.01 5.62 13.73
C SER A 172 2.53 4.91 12.45
N GLY A 173 1.40 5.33 11.88
CA GLY A 173 0.86 4.77 10.65
C GLY A 173 1.52 5.34 9.40
N ALA A 174 1.73 4.50 8.38
CA ALA A 174 2.33 4.90 7.09
C ALA A 174 1.53 6.02 6.40
N ASP A 175 0.20 6.01 6.52
CA ASP A 175 -0.68 7.05 5.96
C ASP A 175 -0.35 8.44 6.52
N PHE A 176 -0.20 8.55 7.84
CA PHE A 176 0.10 9.85 8.44
C PHE A 176 1.53 10.29 8.13
N GLN A 177 2.48 9.36 8.07
CA GLN A 177 3.86 9.64 7.66
C GLN A 177 3.92 10.11 6.19
N ALA A 178 3.08 9.58 5.31
CA ALA A 178 2.97 10.06 3.94
C ALA A 178 2.41 11.50 3.88
N ILE A 179 1.43 11.84 4.71
CA ILE A 179 0.90 13.22 4.82
C ILE A 179 2.00 14.18 5.31
N VAL A 180 2.78 13.78 6.32
CA VAL A 180 3.92 14.59 6.81
C VAL A 180 5.02 14.71 5.74
N SER A 181 5.25 13.64 4.95
CA SER A 181 6.21 13.64 3.86
C SER A 181 5.80 14.65 2.76
N ALA A 182 4.51 14.72 2.45
CA ALA A 182 3.98 15.71 1.52
C ALA A 182 4.10 17.14 2.09
N LEU A 183 3.84 17.32 3.39
CA LEU A 183 4.07 18.62 4.04
C LEU A 183 5.53 19.06 3.93
N LEU A 184 6.46 18.13 4.17
CA LEU A 184 7.90 18.38 4.05
C LEU A 184 8.29 18.83 2.63
N GLU A 185 7.82 18.14 1.61
CA GLU A 185 8.06 18.51 0.20
C GLU A 185 7.45 19.86 -0.15
N LEU A 186 6.24 20.16 0.32
CA LEU A 186 5.49 21.36 -0.02
C LEU A 186 5.95 22.62 0.75
N ARG A 187 6.48 22.48 1.95
CA ARG A 187 6.76 23.61 2.87
C ARG A 187 8.18 23.64 3.40
N GLY A 188 8.96 22.59 3.19
CA GLY A 188 10.33 22.46 3.68
C GLY A 188 10.42 22.05 5.15
N GLU A 189 11.65 21.79 5.57
CA GLU A 189 11.94 21.20 6.88
C GLU A 189 11.53 22.09 8.06
N ASP A 190 11.89 23.39 8.02
CA ASP A 190 11.62 24.31 9.13
C ASP A 190 10.11 24.44 9.41
N ALA A 191 9.30 24.59 8.36
CA ALA A 191 7.85 24.67 8.50
C ALA A 191 7.25 23.35 9.00
N THR A 192 7.79 22.22 8.56
CA THR A 192 7.36 20.89 9.03
C THR A 192 7.72 20.69 10.50
N ARG A 193 8.92 21.05 10.93
CA ARG A 193 9.34 21.01 12.35
C ARG A 193 8.41 21.86 13.22
N GLN A 194 8.10 23.08 12.78
CA GLN A 194 7.18 23.96 13.49
C GLN A 194 5.79 23.36 13.61
N TRP A 195 5.27 22.80 12.52
CA TRP A 195 3.95 22.15 12.49
C TRP A 195 3.90 20.92 13.41
N LEU A 196 4.94 20.06 13.37
CA LEU A 196 5.03 18.87 14.24
C LEU A 196 5.11 19.25 15.72
N ALA A 197 5.81 20.33 16.06
CA ALA A 197 5.86 20.84 17.44
C ALA A 197 4.49 21.32 17.92
N GLY A 198 3.77 22.09 17.11
CA GLY A 198 2.40 22.51 17.43
C GLY A 198 1.41 21.34 17.46
N MET A 199 1.56 20.40 16.54
CA MET A 199 0.78 19.16 16.54
C MET A 199 0.97 18.39 17.85
N LYS A 200 2.21 18.21 18.32
CA LYS A 200 2.53 17.48 19.55
C LYS A 200 1.75 18.00 20.76
N GLU A 201 1.56 19.30 20.83
CA GLU A 201 0.83 19.95 21.93
C GLU A 201 -0.70 19.81 21.82
N ASN A 202 -1.20 19.61 20.58
CA ASN A 202 -2.63 19.70 20.28
C ASN A 202 -3.31 18.37 19.99
N VAL A 203 -2.57 17.38 19.47
CA VAL A 203 -3.15 16.13 18.95
C VAL A 203 -3.39 15.09 20.03
N ARG A 204 -4.47 14.32 19.88
CA ARG A 204 -4.58 13.01 20.54
C ARG A 204 -4.11 11.92 19.57
N THR A 205 -3.19 11.09 20.03
CA THR A 205 -2.63 10.02 19.21
C THR A 205 -3.36 8.70 19.44
N TYR A 206 -3.64 8.01 18.34
CA TYR A 206 -4.23 6.66 18.36
C TYR A 206 -3.41 5.71 17.51
N LYS A 207 -3.59 4.40 17.71
CA LYS A 207 -3.02 3.37 16.84
C LYS A 207 -4.04 3.01 15.75
N GLY A 208 -3.75 3.43 14.51
CA GLY A 208 -4.56 3.17 13.32
C GLY A 208 -5.71 4.16 13.10
N ASN A 209 -5.95 4.44 11.82
CA ASN A 209 -6.97 5.41 11.38
C ASN A 209 -8.41 4.96 11.68
N ASN A 210 -8.66 3.65 11.65
CA ASN A 210 -9.96 3.12 12.12
C ASN A 210 -10.24 3.48 13.58
N THR A 211 -9.21 3.49 14.44
CA THR A 211 -9.37 3.88 15.85
C THR A 211 -9.62 5.38 15.97
N VAL A 212 -8.94 6.21 15.15
CA VAL A 212 -9.23 7.65 15.06
C VAL A 212 -10.69 7.87 14.67
N MET A 213 -11.17 7.21 13.60
CA MET A 213 -12.55 7.35 13.12
C MET A 213 -13.58 6.92 14.19
N LYS A 214 -13.33 5.80 14.88
CA LYS A 214 -14.20 5.33 15.99
C LYS A 214 -14.27 6.33 17.14
N ALA A 215 -13.14 6.92 17.53
CA ALA A 215 -13.10 7.93 18.58
C ALA A 215 -13.87 9.19 18.18
N VAL A 216 -13.75 9.62 16.93
CA VAL A 216 -14.55 10.74 16.38
C VAL A 216 -16.04 10.38 16.36
N ASN A 217 -16.40 9.19 15.89
CA ASN A 217 -17.80 8.72 15.85
C ASN A 217 -18.43 8.65 17.24
N ALA A 218 -17.69 8.20 18.23
CA ALA A 218 -18.13 8.11 19.62
C ALA A 218 -18.20 9.49 20.32
N GLY A 219 -17.71 10.56 19.70
CA GLY A 219 -17.64 11.89 20.29
C GLY A 219 -16.57 12.06 21.37
N GLU A 220 -15.58 11.15 21.41
CA GLU A 220 -14.42 11.24 22.30
C GLU A 220 -13.49 12.40 21.91
N ILE A 221 -13.47 12.71 20.62
CA ILE A 221 -12.71 13.81 20.02
C ILE A 221 -13.49 14.42 18.85
N PRO A 222 -13.50 15.76 18.68
CA PRO A 222 -14.29 16.42 17.63
C PRO A 222 -13.88 16.06 16.19
N GLY A 223 -12.60 15.77 15.91
CA GLY A 223 -12.15 15.44 14.57
C GLY A 223 -10.84 14.67 14.53
N GLY A 224 -10.40 14.31 13.31
CA GLY A 224 -9.14 13.61 13.10
C GLY A 224 -8.73 13.60 11.64
N VAL A 225 -7.43 13.49 11.40
CA VAL A 225 -6.85 13.36 10.06
C VAL A 225 -6.70 11.88 9.71
N ILE A 226 -7.37 11.47 8.65
CA ILE A 226 -7.35 10.11 8.09
C ILE A 226 -7.41 10.16 6.57
N TYR A 227 -7.41 9.03 5.89
CA TYR A 227 -7.80 8.96 4.49
C TYR A 227 -9.30 8.65 4.34
N HIS A 228 -9.87 9.11 3.22
CA HIS A 228 -11.31 9.07 2.95
C HIS A 228 -11.91 7.65 2.95
N TYR A 229 -11.17 6.66 2.43
CA TYR A 229 -11.66 5.30 2.24
C TYR A 229 -12.04 4.59 3.55
N TYR A 230 -11.47 4.99 4.69
CA TYR A 230 -11.87 4.44 5.99
C TYR A 230 -13.35 4.69 6.29
N TRP A 231 -13.82 5.91 5.98
CA TRP A 231 -15.22 6.27 6.15
C TRP A 231 -16.12 5.54 5.17
N PHE A 232 -15.78 5.54 3.87
CA PHE A 232 -16.57 4.87 2.84
C PHE A 232 -16.66 3.37 3.08
N GLY A 233 -15.55 2.72 3.44
CA GLY A 233 -15.49 1.29 3.74
C GLY A 233 -16.33 0.89 4.96
N ASP A 234 -16.41 1.74 6.00
CA ASP A 234 -17.28 1.49 7.14
C ASP A 234 -18.77 1.72 6.77
N GLN A 235 -19.07 2.80 6.05
CA GLN A 235 -20.44 3.10 5.58
C GLN A 235 -20.97 1.97 4.67
N ALA A 236 -20.16 1.44 3.77
CA ALA A 236 -20.57 0.36 2.89
C ALA A 236 -20.83 -0.97 3.64
N LYS A 237 -20.22 -1.16 4.81
CA LYS A 237 -20.43 -2.36 5.65
C LYS A 237 -21.61 -2.19 6.58
N THR A 238 -21.51 -1.31 7.54
CA THR A 238 -22.52 -1.12 8.62
C THR A 238 -22.73 0.33 8.99
N GLY A 239 -21.76 1.22 8.74
CA GLY A 239 -21.74 2.60 9.24
C GLY A 239 -21.57 2.72 10.76
N GLU A 240 -21.46 1.62 11.49
CA GLU A 240 -21.47 1.58 12.95
C GLU A 240 -20.38 2.47 13.58
N ASN A 241 -19.23 2.58 12.91
CA ASN A 241 -18.11 3.37 13.38
C ASN A 241 -17.97 4.74 12.70
N SER A 242 -18.93 5.15 11.87
CA SER A 242 -18.87 6.38 11.09
C SER A 242 -20.21 7.13 10.93
N ASN A 243 -21.32 6.64 11.53
CA ASN A 243 -22.63 7.25 11.39
C ASN A 243 -22.70 8.73 11.87
N ASN A 244 -21.91 9.09 12.88
CA ASN A 244 -21.83 10.46 13.38
C ASN A 244 -20.69 11.27 12.74
N VAL A 245 -19.94 10.66 11.81
CA VAL A 245 -18.78 11.27 11.16
C VAL A 245 -19.17 11.81 9.79
N ALA A 246 -18.63 12.99 9.45
CA ALA A 246 -18.60 13.48 8.08
C ALA A 246 -17.16 13.80 7.67
N LEU A 247 -16.94 13.90 6.37
CA LEU A 247 -15.62 14.18 5.79
C LEU A 247 -15.53 15.63 5.34
N HIS A 248 -14.47 16.30 5.78
CA HIS A 248 -14.08 17.59 5.27
C HIS A 248 -12.84 17.42 4.38
N TYR A 249 -12.96 17.79 3.11
CA TYR A 249 -11.88 17.79 2.14
C TYR A 249 -11.22 19.17 2.13
N PHE A 250 -9.94 19.22 2.44
CA PHE A 250 -9.16 20.42 2.20
C PHE A 250 -9.09 20.70 0.70
N ARG A 251 -8.83 21.96 0.33
CA ARG A 251 -8.84 22.38 -1.09
C ARG A 251 -7.76 23.43 -1.35
N ASN A 252 -7.75 23.98 -2.57
CA ASN A 252 -6.86 25.09 -2.96
C ASN A 252 -5.38 24.79 -2.78
N GLN A 253 -4.96 23.56 -3.12
CA GLN A 253 -3.57 23.11 -3.00
C GLN A 253 -3.01 23.19 -1.56
N ASP A 254 -3.89 23.12 -0.58
CA ASP A 254 -3.50 22.99 0.82
C ASP A 254 -2.73 21.69 1.04
N PRO A 255 -1.72 21.63 1.93
CA PRO A 255 -1.08 20.37 2.28
C PRO A 255 -2.06 19.27 2.74
N GLY A 256 -3.17 19.65 3.35
CA GLY A 256 -4.24 18.74 3.73
C GLY A 256 -5.10 18.23 2.58
N ALA A 257 -4.98 18.81 1.37
CA ALA A 257 -5.58 18.28 0.15
C ALA A 257 -4.68 17.24 -0.54
N PHE A 258 -3.62 16.79 0.11
CA PHE A 258 -2.71 15.79 -0.43
C PHE A 258 -3.43 14.51 -0.85
N VAL A 259 -3.13 14.07 -2.07
CA VAL A 259 -3.53 12.78 -2.63
C VAL A 259 -2.32 11.87 -2.61
N SER A 260 -2.34 10.88 -1.74
CA SER A 260 -1.30 9.85 -1.68
C SER A 260 -1.49 8.84 -2.81
N VAL A 261 -0.39 8.33 -3.34
CA VAL A 261 -0.36 7.34 -4.40
C VAL A 261 0.18 6.03 -3.85
N SER A 262 -0.55 4.94 -4.07
CA SER A 262 -0.07 3.58 -3.87
C SER A 262 0.87 3.22 -5.01
N GLY A 263 1.95 2.54 -4.71
CA GLY A 263 2.96 2.17 -5.70
C GLY A 263 3.03 0.68 -6.00
N GLY A 264 3.45 0.36 -7.23
CA GLY A 264 3.80 -0.99 -7.65
C GLY A 264 5.11 -0.98 -8.44
N GLY A 265 6.04 -1.87 -8.11
CA GLY A 265 7.34 -1.96 -8.77
C GLY A 265 7.84 -3.41 -8.87
N VAL A 266 8.62 -3.69 -9.91
CA VAL A 266 9.25 -5.00 -10.15
C VAL A 266 10.66 -5.01 -9.58
N LEU A 267 10.99 -6.02 -8.77
CA LEU A 267 12.32 -6.15 -8.16
C LEU A 267 13.36 -6.63 -9.17
N LYS A 268 14.59 -6.11 -9.08
CA LYS A 268 15.72 -6.59 -9.90
C LYS A 268 16.08 -8.05 -9.61
N SER A 269 15.87 -8.49 -8.37
CA SER A 269 16.12 -9.87 -7.93
C SER A 269 15.16 -10.88 -8.52
N SER A 270 14.01 -10.45 -9.06
CA SER A 270 13.00 -11.33 -9.64
C SER A 270 13.57 -12.16 -10.79
N SER A 271 13.35 -13.46 -10.74
CA SER A 271 13.57 -14.37 -11.87
C SER A 271 12.39 -14.39 -12.86
N ASN A 272 11.25 -13.82 -12.47
CA ASN A 272 9.98 -13.84 -13.20
C ASN A 272 9.64 -12.46 -13.78
N GLN A 273 10.65 -11.76 -14.36
CA GLN A 273 10.51 -10.36 -14.81
C GLN A 273 9.30 -10.11 -15.71
N ASP A 274 9.09 -10.98 -16.71
CA ASP A 274 8.01 -10.83 -17.68
C ASP A 274 6.63 -10.98 -17.02
N ALA A 275 6.46 -11.98 -16.16
CA ALA A 275 5.23 -12.21 -15.41
C ALA A 275 4.93 -11.05 -14.41
N ALA A 276 5.98 -10.53 -13.75
CA ALA A 276 5.88 -9.39 -12.84
C ALA A 276 5.46 -8.11 -13.58
N GLN A 277 6.02 -7.84 -14.75
CA GLN A 277 5.58 -6.72 -15.60
C GLN A 277 4.13 -6.91 -16.10
N GLN A 278 3.75 -8.15 -16.45
CA GLN A 278 2.39 -8.48 -16.85
C GLN A 278 1.40 -8.24 -15.70
N PHE A 279 1.78 -8.58 -14.48
CA PHE A 279 0.96 -8.31 -13.30
C PHE A 279 0.77 -6.79 -13.06
N LEU A 280 1.83 -5.99 -13.13
CA LEU A 280 1.70 -4.54 -13.04
C LEU A 280 0.83 -3.96 -14.17
N LYS A 281 1.00 -4.48 -15.41
CA LYS A 281 0.16 -4.09 -16.54
C LYS A 281 -1.31 -4.39 -16.34
N PHE A 282 -1.61 -5.54 -15.72
CA PHE A 282 -2.97 -5.91 -15.33
C PHE A 282 -3.52 -4.95 -14.28
N VAL A 283 -2.78 -4.72 -13.18
CA VAL A 283 -3.22 -3.87 -12.06
C VAL A 283 -3.46 -2.42 -12.49
N THR A 284 -2.61 -1.87 -13.37
CA THR A 284 -2.74 -0.49 -13.88
C THR A 284 -3.65 -0.37 -15.10
N GLY A 285 -3.99 -1.50 -15.73
CA GLY A 285 -4.86 -1.57 -16.88
C GLY A 285 -6.35 -1.60 -16.50
N LYS A 286 -7.19 -1.66 -17.54
CA LYS A 286 -8.64 -1.59 -17.37
C LYS A 286 -9.19 -2.61 -16.38
N SER A 287 -8.83 -3.89 -16.52
CA SER A 287 -9.34 -4.97 -15.67
C SER A 287 -9.00 -4.74 -14.19
N GLY A 288 -7.74 -4.44 -13.87
CA GLY A 288 -7.33 -4.17 -12.50
C GLY A 288 -7.93 -2.88 -11.91
N GLN A 289 -8.08 -1.83 -12.73
CA GLN A 289 -8.65 -0.58 -12.27
C GLN A 289 -10.19 -0.63 -12.14
N GLU A 290 -10.87 -1.51 -12.87
CA GLU A 290 -12.31 -1.79 -12.68
C GLU A 290 -12.57 -2.46 -11.32
N VAL A 291 -11.62 -3.20 -10.75
CA VAL A 291 -11.69 -3.72 -9.36
C VAL A 291 -11.78 -2.55 -8.37
N LEU A 292 -10.97 -1.50 -8.56
CA LEU A 292 -11.05 -0.29 -7.72
C LEU A 292 -12.37 0.45 -7.93
N GLN A 293 -12.81 0.61 -9.18
CA GLN A 293 -14.02 1.35 -9.53
C GLN A 293 -15.27 0.75 -8.90
N THR A 294 -15.38 -0.58 -8.89
CA THR A 294 -16.60 -1.31 -8.51
C THR A 294 -16.50 -2.00 -7.15
N GLY A 295 -15.28 -2.16 -6.63
CA GLY A 295 -14.99 -2.83 -5.38
C GLY A 295 -15.28 -1.99 -4.14
N THR A 296 -14.92 -2.55 -2.99
CA THR A 296 -15.20 -1.97 -1.67
C THR A 296 -13.96 -1.35 -1.00
N SER A 297 -12.85 -1.21 -1.73
CA SER A 297 -11.67 -0.51 -1.22
C SER A 297 -11.88 1.00 -1.11
N PHE A 298 -12.73 1.57 -2.00
CA PHE A 298 -12.97 3.01 -2.13
C PHE A 298 -11.70 3.83 -2.35
N GLU A 299 -10.67 3.24 -2.92
CA GLU A 299 -9.53 3.97 -3.42
C GLU A 299 -9.81 4.50 -4.83
N TYR A 300 -9.11 5.56 -5.22
CA TYR A 300 -9.25 6.13 -6.56
C TYR A 300 -8.49 5.30 -7.58
N THR A 301 -9.10 5.14 -8.75
CA THR A 301 -8.41 4.67 -9.95
C THR A 301 -7.35 5.70 -10.38
N VAL A 302 -6.23 5.21 -10.94
CA VAL A 302 -5.17 6.06 -11.49
C VAL A 302 -5.05 5.94 -13.02
N ALA A 303 -5.68 4.93 -13.64
CA ALA A 303 -5.72 4.83 -15.09
C ALA A 303 -6.58 5.93 -15.71
N SER A 304 -6.13 6.43 -16.88
CA SER A 304 -6.79 7.56 -17.54
C SER A 304 -8.17 7.25 -18.10
N ASP A 305 -8.45 5.98 -18.41
CA ASP A 305 -9.64 5.50 -19.10
C ASP A 305 -10.67 4.80 -18.20
N VAL A 306 -10.34 4.64 -16.90
CA VAL A 306 -11.25 4.06 -15.91
C VAL A 306 -11.64 5.13 -14.88
N PRO A 307 -12.89 5.59 -14.85
CA PRO A 307 -13.34 6.58 -13.88
C PRO A 307 -13.32 6.00 -12.45
N ALA A 308 -13.10 6.85 -11.46
CA ALA A 308 -13.19 6.46 -10.06
C ALA A 308 -14.60 5.97 -9.69
N ASN A 309 -14.71 5.29 -8.54
CA ASN A 309 -16.00 4.94 -7.97
C ASN A 309 -16.88 6.19 -7.83
N ARG A 310 -18.12 6.12 -8.32
CA ARG A 310 -19.07 7.24 -8.40
C ARG A 310 -19.47 7.86 -7.06
N GLU A 311 -19.21 7.16 -5.97
CA GLU A 311 -19.48 7.65 -4.61
C GLU A 311 -18.40 8.63 -4.12
N LEU A 312 -17.22 8.59 -4.75
CA LEU A 312 -16.09 9.42 -4.37
C LEU A 312 -16.21 10.83 -4.97
N VAL A 313 -15.68 11.82 -4.25
CA VAL A 313 -15.45 13.15 -4.81
C VAL A 313 -14.44 13.01 -5.95
N PRO A 314 -14.70 13.53 -7.17
CA PRO A 314 -13.76 13.42 -8.27
C PRO A 314 -12.37 13.98 -7.92
N LEU A 315 -11.29 13.30 -8.33
CA LEU A 315 -9.90 13.73 -8.04
C LEU A 315 -9.63 15.19 -8.47
N ALA A 316 -10.19 15.62 -9.62
CA ALA A 316 -10.04 16.99 -10.10
C ALA A 316 -10.66 18.04 -9.13
N ASP A 317 -11.72 17.66 -8.42
CA ASP A 317 -12.42 18.55 -7.49
C ASP A 317 -11.72 18.63 -6.11
N LEU A 318 -10.76 17.75 -5.84
CA LEU A 318 -9.96 17.78 -4.61
C LEU A 318 -8.97 18.96 -4.60
N GLN A 319 -8.58 19.47 -5.78
CA GLN A 319 -7.62 20.55 -5.90
C GLN A 319 -6.30 20.26 -5.17
N ALA A 320 -5.84 19.02 -5.28
CA ALA A 320 -4.62 18.54 -4.61
C ALA A 320 -3.39 19.36 -5.00
N PRO A 321 -2.45 19.60 -4.07
CA PRO A 321 -1.17 20.19 -4.39
C PRO A 321 -0.36 19.24 -5.29
N PRO A 322 0.47 19.78 -6.20
CA PRO A 322 1.38 18.96 -6.98
C PRO A 322 2.51 18.45 -6.08
N VAL A 323 2.48 17.18 -5.76
CA VAL A 323 3.53 16.47 -5.00
C VAL A 323 4.15 15.44 -5.91
N ASP A 324 5.47 15.50 -6.07
CA ASP A 324 6.20 14.45 -6.78
C ASP A 324 6.33 13.22 -5.85
N PRO A 325 5.72 12.08 -6.20
CA PRO A 325 5.75 10.92 -5.33
C PRO A 325 7.17 10.36 -5.11
N ALA A 326 8.11 10.63 -6.02
CA ALA A 326 9.52 10.24 -5.88
C ALA A 326 10.30 11.05 -4.84
N LYS A 327 9.75 12.18 -4.38
CA LYS A 327 10.40 13.05 -3.39
C LYS A 327 9.91 12.83 -1.97
N LEU A 328 8.96 11.92 -1.77
CA LEU A 328 8.46 11.62 -0.44
C LEU A 328 9.52 10.83 0.35
N ASN A 329 10.03 11.44 1.43
CA ASN A 329 11.22 11.01 2.15
C ASN A 329 10.88 10.38 3.50
N SER A 330 10.66 9.05 3.52
CA SER A 330 10.32 8.32 4.74
C SER A 330 11.39 8.39 5.85
N PRO A 331 12.70 8.23 5.58
CA PRO A 331 13.73 8.35 6.61
C PRO A 331 13.74 9.71 7.30
N GLN A 332 13.71 10.80 6.54
CA GLN A 332 13.72 12.16 7.09
C GLN A 332 12.46 12.47 7.89
N VAL A 333 11.29 12.01 7.42
CA VAL A 333 10.03 12.16 8.17
C VAL A 333 10.07 11.40 9.49
N THR A 334 10.61 10.18 9.49
CA THR A 334 10.78 9.38 10.72
C THR A 334 11.68 10.11 11.73
N GLU A 335 12.79 10.71 11.26
CA GLU A 335 13.68 11.51 12.10
C GLU A 335 12.94 12.71 12.70
N LEU A 336 12.30 13.54 11.87
CA LEU A 336 11.56 14.73 12.31
C LEU A 336 10.44 14.41 13.31
N MET A 337 9.69 13.33 13.06
CA MET A 337 8.59 12.90 13.94
C MET A 337 9.12 12.31 15.25
N THR A 338 10.27 11.62 15.23
CA THR A 338 10.95 11.12 16.45
C THR A 338 11.45 12.28 17.28
N GLU A 339 12.12 13.26 16.69
CA GLU A 339 12.59 14.47 17.38
C GLU A 339 11.44 15.26 18.00
N ALA A 340 10.29 15.31 17.34
CA ALA A 340 9.06 15.91 17.88
C ALA A 340 8.42 15.05 18.98
N GLY A 341 8.87 13.82 19.23
CA GLY A 341 8.29 12.89 20.20
C GLY A 341 6.91 12.37 19.82
N LEU A 342 6.68 12.16 18.54
CA LEU A 342 5.44 11.61 17.97
C LEU A 342 5.56 10.13 17.60
N LEU A 343 6.80 9.63 17.46
CA LEU A 343 7.15 8.22 17.26
C LEU A 343 7.92 7.67 18.44
#